data_0beba9cbdc8f402cc4a3c4b479f58307
#
_entry.id   0beba9cbdc8f402cc4a3c4b479f58307
#
_cell.length_a   1.000
_cell.length_b   1.000
_cell.length_c   1.000
_cell.angle_alpha   90.00
_cell.angle_beta   90.00
_cell.angle_gamma   90.00
#
_symmetry.space_group_name_H-M   'P 1'
#
loop_
_entity.id
_entity.type
_entity.pdbx_description
1 polymer ?
#
loop_
_entity_poly.entity_id
_entity_poly.type
_entity_poly.pdbx_seq_one_letter_code
_entity_poly.pdbx_strand_id
1 'polypeptide(L)'
;MLNYAIQTGKMNEMMELLFRVLNVRITFFDLQQSEVDHFNIKKMSPYCRNCRKDEAFNARCVNCDTEHLTQAKKLGSVHIYHCHAGLLEGIVPLYDRNGIYLGSIVFGQLRDREREYGDNKLLGKNRLSTRQEMYDTGVLLKYISEYISENEIIKYCNKPWAERLEEYIQGNLNKRLTLSGLAELIDRSPSFLSHNFPLEFGMPLKEYVRKERMEKARNLLKKGNSIKETASQLGFYDEFHFSREFKRFWGESPSRFKP
;
A
#
# COMPACT_ATOMS: atom_id res chain seq x y z
N MET A 1 -9.59 -3.85 -0.15
CA MET A 1 -9.10 -4.65 0.94
C MET A 1 -8.01 -5.60 0.49
N LEU A 2 -7.13 -5.97 1.44
CA LEU A 2 -6.02 -6.87 1.17
C LEU A 2 -6.51 -8.32 1.14
N ASN A 3 -6.73 -8.89 -0.07
CA ASN A 3 -7.00 -10.32 -0.22
C ASN A 3 -5.70 -11.13 -0.09
N TYR A 4 -4.76 -10.68 0.74
CA TYR A 4 -3.51 -11.37 1.00
C TYR A 4 -3.04 -11.15 2.44
N ALA A 5 -2.28 -12.12 2.95
CA ALA A 5 -1.58 -12.01 4.23
C ALA A 5 -0.07 -11.88 3.99
N ILE A 6 0.60 -11.05 4.79
CA ILE A 6 2.06 -10.85 4.72
C ILE A 6 2.69 -11.26 6.05
N GLN A 7 3.75 -12.08 5.99
CA GLN A 7 4.63 -12.32 7.13
C GLN A 7 5.58 -11.12 7.30
N THR A 8 5.11 -10.07 7.98
CA THR A 8 5.75 -8.75 8.04
C THR A 8 7.22 -8.82 8.49
N GLY A 9 7.54 -9.63 9.51
CA GLY A 9 8.91 -9.78 10.02
C GLY A 9 9.88 -10.30 8.96
N LYS A 10 9.52 -11.40 8.27
CA LYS A 10 10.34 -11.98 7.20
C LYS A 10 10.45 -11.05 6.00
N MET A 11 9.37 -10.37 5.65
CA MET A 11 9.38 -9.41 4.54
C MET A 11 10.31 -8.24 4.81
N ASN A 12 10.27 -7.67 6.03
CA ASN A 12 11.16 -6.57 6.42
C ASN A 12 12.63 -7.00 6.39
N GLU A 13 12.96 -8.14 7.00
CA GLU A 13 14.33 -8.69 7.00
C GLU A 13 14.87 -8.86 5.57
N MET A 14 14.07 -9.40 4.70
CA MET A 14 14.42 -9.60 3.29
C MET A 14 14.60 -8.27 2.55
N MET A 15 13.72 -7.30 2.73
CA MET A 15 13.83 -5.98 2.10
C MET A 15 15.08 -5.23 2.59
N GLU A 16 15.42 -5.34 3.88
CA GLU A 16 16.66 -4.78 4.43
C GLU A 16 17.92 -5.44 3.82
N LEU A 17 17.92 -6.76 3.70
CA LEU A 17 19.02 -7.51 3.09
C LEU A 17 19.19 -7.11 1.63
N LEU A 18 18.12 -7.09 0.85
CA LEU A 18 18.14 -6.67 -0.54
C LEU A 18 18.66 -5.25 -0.71
N PHE A 19 18.24 -4.33 0.16
CA PHE A 19 18.76 -2.97 0.13
C PHE A 19 20.26 -2.92 0.42
N ARG A 20 20.76 -3.63 1.44
CA ARG A 20 22.19 -3.65 1.79
C ARG A 20 23.05 -4.21 0.66
N VAL A 21 22.58 -5.25 -0.02
CA VAL A 21 23.34 -5.93 -1.09
C VAL A 21 23.27 -5.15 -2.40
N LEU A 22 22.09 -4.73 -2.83
CA LEU A 22 21.89 -4.12 -4.15
C LEU A 22 22.07 -2.60 -4.14
N ASN A 23 21.96 -1.98 -2.98
CA ASN A 23 22.01 -0.51 -2.81
C ASN A 23 21.09 0.26 -3.78
N VAL A 24 19.94 -0.32 -4.10
CA VAL A 24 18.90 0.24 -4.96
C VAL A 24 17.65 0.43 -4.14
N ARG A 25 16.84 1.46 -4.42
CA ARG A 25 15.52 1.55 -3.82
C ARG A 25 14.68 0.37 -4.30
N ILE A 26 14.12 -0.37 -3.35
CA ILE A 26 13.21 -1.48 -3.59
C ILE A 26 11.99 -1.23 -2.73
N THR A 27 10.79 -1.39 -3.30
CA THR A 27 9.53 -1.21 -2.60
C THR A 27 8.51 -2.22 -3.10
N PHE A 28 7.46 -2.46 -2.32
CA PHE A 28 6.38 -3.36 -2.69
C PHE A 28 5.10 -2.57 -2.96
N PHE A 29 4.47 -2.88 -4.08
CA PHE A 29 3.15 -2.38 -4.45
C PHE A 29 2.13 -3.50 -4.32
N ASP A 30 1.04 -3.22 -3.65
CA ASP A 30 -0.03 -4.18 -3.36
C ASP A 30 -0.96 -4.44 -4.56
N LEU A 31 -2.03 -5.21 -4.33
CA LEU A 31 -3.05 -5.53 -5.33
C LEU A 31 -3.77 -4.30 -5.90
N GLN A 32 -3.89 -3.23 -5.11
CA GLN A 32 -4.47 -1.94 -5.48
C GLN A 32 -3.46 -1.01 -6.16
N GLN A 33 -2.25 -1.51 -6.45
CA GLN A 33 -1.15 -0.74 -7.00
C GLN A 33 -0.74 0.45 -6.10
N SER A 34 -0.90 0.28 -4.79
CA SER A 34 -0.47 1.25 -3.78
C SER A 34 0.85 0.82 -3.16
N GLU A 35 1.77 1.78 -3.00
CA GLU A 35 3.05 1.52 -2.33
C GLU A 35 2.83 1.19 -0.84
N VAL A 36 3.42 0.11 -0.37
CA VAL A 36 3.35 -0.33 1.03
C VAL A 36 4.51 0.28 1.81
N ASP A 37 4.29 1.45 2.39
CA ASP A 37 5.32 2.32 2.98
C ASP A 37 6.21 1.64 4.04
N HIS A 38 5.67 0.72 4.83
CA HIS A 38 6.45 0.09 5.90
C HIS A 38 7.50 -0.93 5.40
N PHE A 39 7.46 -1.30 4.11
CA PHE A 39 8.52 -2.08 3.47
C PHE A 39 9.54 -1.22 2.71
N ASN A 40 9.40 0.08 2.77
CA ASN A 40 10.23 1.03 2.04
C ASN A 40 11.48 1.40 2.85
N ILE A 41 12.47 0.51 2.90
CA ILE A 41 13.70 0.68 3.69
C ILE A 41 14.54 1.85 3.15
N LYS A 42 14.70 1.96 1.85
CA LYS A 42 15.37 3.10 1.21
C LYS A 42 14.36 4.13 0.77
N LYS A 43 14.44 5.30 1.39
CA LYS A 43 13.59 6.44 1.01
C LYS A 43 13.81 6.82 -0.47
N MET A 44 12.78 7.39 -1.06
CA MET A 44 12.81 7.99 -2.38
C MET A 44 14.04 8.88 -2.58
N SER A 45 14.62 8.89 -3.78
CA SER A 45 15.78 9.73 -4.09
C SER A 45 15.51 11.21 -3.81
N PRO A 46 16.53 12.02 -3.45
CA PRO A 46 16.34 13.44 -3.21
C PRO A 46 15.69 14.18 -4.40
N TYR A 47 16.03 13.77 -5.62
CA TYR A 47 15.43 14.30 -6.85
C TYR A 47 13.93 14.03 -6.90
N CYS A 48 13.52 12.75 -6.83
CA CYS A 48 12.11 12.37 -6.88
C CYS A 48 11.29 13.01 -5.74
N ARG A 49 11.84 13.02 -4.52
CA ARG A 49 11.19 13.65 -3.36
C ARG A 49 10.96 15.15 -3.56
N ASN A 50 11.90 15.83 -4.20
CA ASN A 50 11.75 17.26 -4.47
C ASN A 50 10.71 17.51 -5.58
N CYS A 51 10.78 16.74 -6.68
CA CYS A 51 9.88 16.91 -7.82
C CYS A 51 8.42 16.55 -7.47
N ARG A 52 8.21 15.52 -6.64
CA ARG A 52 6.85 15.10 -6.19
C ARG A 52 6.17 16.08 -5.23
N LYS A 53 6.82 17.18 -4.83
CA LYS A 53 6.16 18.29 -4.12
C LYS A 53 5.23 19.09 -5.04
N ASP A 54 5.52 19.12 -6.32
CA ASP A 54 4.64 19.65 -7.34
C ASP A 54 3.53 18.63 -7.64
N GLU A 55 2.27 19.03 -7.49
CA GLU A 55 1.12 18.14 -7.64
C GLU A 55 0.98 17.56 -9.05
N ALA A 56 1.23 18.38 -10.08
CA ALA A 56 1.15 17.96 -11.46
C ALA A 56 2.27 16.97 -11.80
N PHE A 57 3.47 17.18 -11.26
CA PHE A 57 4.57 16.23 -11.40
C PHE A 57 4.27 14.92 -10.68
N ASN A 58 3.74 14.99 -9.47
CA ASN A 58 3.37 13.80 -8.69
C ASN A 58 2.25 12.99 -9.38
N ALA A 59 1.26 13.65 -9.95
CA ALA A 59 0.20 12.99 -10.73
C ALA A 59 0.79 12.20 -11.92
N ARG A 60 1.77 12.78 -12.64
CA ARG A 60 2.48 12.06 -13.72
C ARG A 60 3.28 10.87 -13.20
N CYS A 61 3.89 10.95 -12.00
CA CYS A 61 4.55 9.80 -11.37
C CYS A 61 3.56 8.68 -11.10
N VAL A 62 2.44 8.99 -10.45
CA VAL A 62 1.41 7.99 -10.11
C VAL A 62 0.85 7.32 -11.37
N ASN A 63 0.53 8.10 -12.41
CA ASN A 63 0.05 7.56 -13.68
C ASN A 63 1.09 6.65 -14.35
N CYS A 64 2.36 7.06 -14.37
CA CYS A 64 3.45 6.27 -14.89
C CYS A 64 3.63 4.96 -14.12
N ASP A 65 3.61 5.01 -12.78
CA ASP A 65 3.71 3.83 -11.92
C ASP A 65 2.54 2.86 -12.21
N THR A 66 1.30 3.35 -12.28
CA THR A 66 0.09 2.56 -12.56
C THR A 66 0.14 1.90 -13.94
N GLU A 67 0.55 2.64 -14.97
CA GLU A 67 0.67 2.12 -16.34
C GLU A 67 1.67 0.97 -16.41
N HIS A 68 2.88 1.18 -15.88
CA HIS A 68 3.95 0.17 -15.94
C HIS A 68 3.70 -1.02 -15.00
N LEU A 69 3.05 -0.85 -13.85
CA LEU A 69 2.58 -1.95 -13.00
C LEU A 69 1.57 -2.83 -13.75
N THR A 70 0.64 -2.21 -14.47
CA THR A 70 -0.34 -2.92 -15.30
C THR A 70 0.34 -3.69 -16.44
N GLN A 71 1.32 -3.09 -17.10
CA GLN A 71 2.10 -3.75 -18.15
C GLN A 71 2.90 -4.93 -17.60
N ALA A 72 3.62 -4.76 -16.49
CA ALA A 72 4.39 -5.82 -15.85
C ALA A 72 3.51 -7.00 -15.42
N LYS A 73 2.34 -6.71 -14.82
CA LYS A 73 1.34 -7.73 -14.48
C LYS A 73 0.89 -8.52 -15.72
N LYS A 74 0.63 -7.85 -16.84
CA LYS A 74 0.20 -8.50 -18.10
C LYS A 74 1.31 -9.34 -18.72
N LEU A 75 2.57 -8.87 -18.64
CA LEU A 75 3.74 -9.59 -19.16
C LEU A 75 4.12 -10.80 -18.31
N GLY A 76 3.81 -10.80 -17.02
CA GLY A 76 4.19 -11.86 -16.08
C GLY A 76 5.71 -12.00 -15.90
N SER A 77 6.50 -10.98 -16.23
CA SER A 77 7.95 -11.02 -16.23
C SER A 77 8.57 -9.68 -15.84
N VAL A 78 9.89 -9.64 -15.70
CA VAL A 78 10.65 -8.42 -15.41
C VAL A 78 10.37 -7.36 -16.49
N HIS A 79 10.00 -6.16 -16.05
CA HIS A 79 9.72 -5.02 -16.91
C HIS A 79 10.60 -3.83 -16.54
N ILE A 80 11.51 -3.45 -17.45
CA ILE A 80 12.43 -2.32 -17.28
C ILE A 80 11.99 -1.17 -18.16
N TYR A 81 11.85 0.02 -17.58
CA TYR A 81 11.36 1.20 -18.27
C TYR A 81 12.05 2.49 -17.80
N HIS A 82 11.88 3.56 -18.56
CA HIS A 82 12.17 4.90 -18.09
C HIS A 82 10.89 5.55 -17.58
N CYS A 83 10.91 6.04 -16.35
CA CYS A 83 9.77 6.80 -15.84
C CYS A 83 9.64 8.14 -16.60
N HIS A 84 8.54 8.86 -16.41
CA HIS A 84 8.30 10.13 -17.11
C HIS A 84 9.40 11.19 -16.88
N ALA A 85 10.19 11.05 -15.81
CA ALA A 85 11.35 11.90 -15.50
C ALA A 85 12.67 11.36 -16.10
N GLY A 86 12.61 10.26 -16.85
CA GLY A 86 13.74 9.65 -17.54
C GLY A 86 14.64 8.78 -16.68
N LEU A 87 14.28 8.47 -15.42
CA LEU A 87 15.02 7.55 -14.58
C LEU A 87 14.70 6.10 -14.94
N LEU A 88 15.71 5.22 -14.84
CA LEU A 88 15.52 3.77 -14.95
C LEU A 88 14.80 3.23 -13.74
N GLU A 89 13.74 2.49 -14.00
CA GLU A 89 12.95 1.75 -13.03
C GLU A 89 12.67 0.34 -13.55
N GLY A 90 12.41 -0.57 -12.64
CA GLY A 90 12.07 -1.95 -12.95
C GLY A 90 10.94 -2.44 -12.06
N ILE A 91 10.15 -3.37 -12.60
CA ILE A 91 9.04 -4.02 -11.93
C ILE A 91 9.16 -5.51 -12.09
N VAL A 92 8.98 -6.23 -10.99
CA VAL A 92 8.85 -7.69 -10.95
C VAL A 92 7.48 -8.01 -10.38
N PRO A 93 6.55 -8.52 -11.19
CA PRO A 93 5.25 -8.96 -10.69
C PRO A 93 5.39 -10.23 -9.87
N LEU A 94 4.62 -10.33 -8.79
CA LEU A 94 4.63 -11.44 -7.85
C LEU A 94 3.31 -12.20 -7.95
N TYR A 95 3.40 -13.52 -8.08
CA TYR A 95 2.25 -14.42 -8.16
C TYR A 95 2.36 -15.52 -7.11
N ASP A 96 1.23 -16.07 -6.67
CA ASP A 96 1.21 -17.27 -5.86
C ASP A 96 1.42 -18.54 -6.72
N ARG A 97 1.46 -19.72 -6.07
CA ARG A 97 1.63 -21.02 -6.74
C ARG A 97 0.51 -21.36 -7.74
N ASN A 98 -0.64 -20.70 -7.63
CA ASN A 98 -1.80 -20.90 -8.49
C ASN A 98 -1.84 -19.87 -9.64
N GLY A 99 -0.83 -19.00 -9.74
CA GLY A 99 -0.77 -17.93 -10.73
C GLY A 99 -1.62 -16.72 -10.37
N ILE A 100 -2.10 -16.60 -9.12
CA ILE A 100 -2.84 -15.43 -8.64
C ILE A 100 -1.84 -14.30 -8.34
N TYR A 101 -2.07 -13.13 -8.93
CA TYR A 101 -1.23 -11.96 -8.72
C TYR A 101 -1.35 -11.47 -7.27
N LEU A 102 -0.20 -11.26 -6.61
CA LEU A 102 -0.09 -10.83 -5.21
C LEU A 102 0.38 -9.38 -5.05
N GLY A 103 0.87 -8.76 -6.11
CA GLY A 103 1.47 -7.43 -6.10
C GLY A 103 2.73 -7.37 -6.95
N SER A 104 3.54 -6.34 -6.75
CA SER A 104 4.79 -6.15 -7.51
C SER A 104 5.92 -5.59 -6.65
N ILE A 105 7.13 -6.07 -6.90
CA ILE A 105 8.35 -5.43 -6.41
C ILE A 105 8.76 -4.38 -7.43
N VAL A 106 8.89 -3.13 -6.99
CA VAL A 106 9.37 -2.01 -7.82
C VAL A 106 10.76 -1.59 -7.31
N PHE A 107 11.68 -1.39 -8.23
CA PHE A 107 13.06 -1.04 -7.90
C PHE A 107 13.63 -0.04 -8.90
N GLY A 108 14.58 0.81 -8.46
CA GLY A 108 15.21 1.74 -9.38
C GLY A 108 15.47 3.13 -8.82
N GLN A 109 14.95 4.16 -9.52
CA GLN A 109 15.30 5.58 -9.41
C GLN A 109 16.77 5.82 -9.75
N LEU A 110 17.28 5.13 -10.78
CA LEU A 110 18.66 5.22 -11.24
C LEU A 110 18.76 6.06 -12.51
N ARG A 111 19.92 6.69 -12.74
CA ARG A 111 20.22 7.31 -14.02
C ARG A 111 20.71 6.26 -15.00
N ASP A 112 20.24 6.34 -16.24
CA ASP A 112 20.76 5.51 -17.33
C ASP A 112 22.12 6.03 -17.79
N ARG A 113 23.14 5.15 -17.90
CA ARG A 113 24.46 5.51 -18.40
C ARG A 113 24.46 5.91 -19.88
N GLU A 114 23.46 5.43 -20.62
CA GLU A 114 23.33 5.67 -22.07
C GLU A 114 22.47 6.91 -22.38
N ARG A 115 22.04 7.65 -21.34
CA ARG A 115 21.19 8.82 -21.48
C ARG A 115 21.86 10.07 -20.92
N GLU A 116 21.78 11.15 -21.68
CA GLU A 116 22.17 12.48 -21.20
C GLU A 116 21.09 13.05 -20.27
N TYR A 117 21.57 13.68 -19.21
CA TYR A 117 20.72 14.38 -18.23
C TYR A 117 21.20 15.82 -18.11
N GLY A 118 20.27 16.76 -18.07
CA GLY A 118 20.60 18.16 -17.84
C GLY A 118 21.32 18.38 -16.50
N ASP A 119 21.92 19.53 -16.34
CA ASP A 119 22.71 19.90 -15.16
C ASP A 119 21.83 20.16 -13.91
N ASN A 120 21.35 19.07 -13.30
CA ASN A 120 20.54 19.09 -12.08
C ASN A 120 21.29 18.43 -10.94
N LYS A 121 21.74 19.24 -9.95
CA LYS A 121 22.52 18.79 -8.80
C LYS A 121 21.85 17.68 -7.98
N LEU A 122 20.52 17.68 -7.88
CA LEU A 122 19.79 16.62 -7.16
C LEU A 122 19.75 15.33 -7.96
N LEU A 123 19.55 15.43 -9.27
CA LEU A 123 19.58 14.29 -10.18
C LEU A 123 20.98 13.66 -10.23
N GLY A 124 22.02 14.46 -10.16
CA GLY A 124 23.43 14.01 -10.07
C GLY A 124 23.72 13.07 -8.91
N LYS A 125 22.92 13.09 -7.84
CA LYS A 125 23.05 12.17 -6.69
C LYS A 125 22.45 10.78 -6.93
N ASN A 126 21.67 10.58 -7.99
CA ASN A 126 21.14 9.27 -8.33
C ASN A 126 22.27 8.41 -8.94
N ARG A 127 22.38 7.16 -8.48
CA ARG A 127 23.34 6.19 -9.01
C ARG A 127 23.12 5.98 -10.51
N LEU A 128 24.20 5.76 -11.25
CA LEU A 128 24.17 5.35 -12.65
C LEU A 128 24.01 3.83 -12.77
N SER A 129 23.26 3.38 -13.77
CA SER A 129 23.10 1.98 -14.14
C SER A 129 22.86 1.87 -15.65
N THR A 130 23.03 0.67 -16.18
CA THR A 130 22.63 0.32 -17.55
C THR A 130 21.28 -0.41 -17.53
N ARG A 131 20.60 -0.49 -18.68
CA ARG A 131 19.39 -1.34 -18.81
C ARG A 131 19.70 -2.81 -18.52
N GLN A 132 20.90 -3.30 -18.89
CA GLN A 132 21.30 -4.69 -18.63
C GLN A 132 21.48 -4.94 -17.13
N GLU A 133 22.20 -4.07 -16.40
CA GLU A 133 22.35 -4.18 -14.95
C GLU A 133 20.98 -4.16 -14.22
N MET A 134 20.04 -3.34 -14.72
CA MET A 134 18.67 -3.30 -14.18
C MET A 134 17.90 -4.58 -14.49
N TYR A 135 18.04 -5.14 -15.70
CA TYR A 135 17.42 -6.40 -16.05
C TYR A 135 17.95 -7.56 -15.20
N ASP A 136 19.27 -7.65 -15.02
CA ASP A 136 19.91 -8.69 -14.19
C ASP A 136 19.45 -8.58 -12.71
N THR A 137 19.35 -7.35 -12.21
CA THR A 137 18.75 -7.07 -10.89
C THR A 137 17.29 -7.55 -10.83
N GLY A 138 16.51 -7.28 -11.87
CA GLY A 138 15.13 -7.75 -11.98
C GLY A 138 15.01 -9.27 -12.01
N VAL A 139 15.92 -9.96 -12.71
CA VAL A 139 15.96 -11.44 -12.72
C VAL A 139 16.27 -11.98 -11.33
N LEU A 140 17.21 -11.38 -10.61
CA LEU A 140 17.49 -11.77 -9.21
C LEU A 140 16.25 -11.55 -8.32
N LEU A 141 15.58 -10.41 -8.45
CA LEU A 141 14.34 -10.11 -7.70
C LEU A 141 13.20 -11.05 -8.10
N LYS A 142 13.19 -11.58 -9.32
CA LYS A 142 12.23 -12.60 -9.74
C LYS A 142 12.44 -13.91 -8.95
N TYR A 143 13.66 -14.40 -8.80
CA TYR A 143 13.94 -15.56 -7.92
C TYR A 143 13.53 -15.29 -6.47
N ILE A 144 13.72 -14.07 -5.98
CA ILE A 144 13.24 -13.67 -4.66
C ILE A 144 11.70 -13.68 -4.61
N SER A 145 11.02 -13.25 -5.66
CA SER A 145 9.55 -13.29 -5.72
C SER A 145 9.01 -14.73 -5.72
N GLU A 146 9.69 -15.64 -6.37
CA GLU A 146 9.39 -17.09 -6.32
C GLU A 146 9.59 -17.64 -4.89
N TYR A 147 10.69 -17.30 -4.23
CA TYR A 147 10.92 -17.65 -2.83
C TYR A 147 9.84 -17.09 -1.89
N ILE A 148 9.39 -15.83 -2.09
CA ILE A 148 8.29 -15.22 -1.34
C ILE A 148 7.00 -16.06 -1.47
N SER A 149 6.69 -16.47 -2.69
CA SER A 149 5.51 -17.28 -3.01
C SER A 149 5.61 -18.69 -2.40
N GLU A 150 6.73 -19.38 -2.61
CA GLU A 150 6.97 -20.74 -2.13
C GLU A 150 6.95 -20.86 -0.61
N ASN A 151 7.38 -19.83 0.10
CA ASN A 151 7.37 -19.79 1.56
C ASN A 151 6.14 -19.08 2.14
N GLU A 152 5.16 -18.79 1.30
CA GLU A 152 3.93 -18.06 1.69
C GLU A 152 4.21 -16.80 2.52
N ILE A 153 5.34 -16.11 2.24
CA ILE A 153 5.67 -14.84 2.90
C ILE A 153 4.61 -13.80 2.56
N ILE A 154 4.13 -13.82 1.32
CA ILE A 154 2.88 -13.18 0.87
C ILE A 154 2.03 -14.28 0.27
N LYS A 155 0.78 -14.39 0.70
CA LYS A 155 -0.17 -15.35 0.14
C LYS A 155 -1.54 -14.74 -0.09
N TYR A 156 -2.18 -15.16 -1.16
CA TYR A 156 -3.58 -14.82 -1.41
C TYR A 156 -4.47 -15.51 -0.38
N CYS A 157 -5.38 -14.75 0.20
CA CYS A 157 -6.33 -15.23 1.18
C CYS A 157 -7.74 -15.10 0.59
N ASN A 158 -8.18 -16.12 -0.13
CA ASN A 158 -9.58 -16.18 -0.56
C ASN A 158 -10.44 -16.67 0.62
N LYS A 159 -10.95 -15.73 1.39
CA LYS A 159 -11.85 -16.00 2.52
C LYS A 159 -13.17 -15.27 2.30
N PRO A 160 -14.14 -15.92 1.65
CA PRO A 160 -15.45 -15.30 1.33
C PRO A 160 -16.12 -14.65 2.55
N TRP A 161 -15.91 -15.21 3.74
CA TRP A 161 -16.41 -14.63 4.98
C TRP A 161 -15.77 -13.27 5.31
N ALA A 162 -14.50 -13.07 4.98
CA ALA A 162 -13.79 -11.82 5.24
C ALA A 162 -14.26 -10.71 4.28
N GLU A 163 -14.41 -11.03 3.01
CA GLU A 163 -14.96 -10.13 1.99
C GLU A 163 -16.37 -9.68 2.36
N ARG A 164 -17.25 -10.64 2.71
CA ARG A 164 -18.61 -10.35 3.15
C ARG A 164 -18.67 -9.48 4.40
N LEU A 165 -17.77 -9.71 5.36
CA LEU A 165 -17.68 -8.88 6.57
C LEU A 165 -17.26 -7.45 6.27
N GLU A 166 -16.28 -7.28 5.41
CA GLU A 166 -15.79 -5.97 5.06
C GLU A 166 -16.83 -5.14 4.34
N GLU A 167 -17.42 -5.67 3.28
CA GLU A 167 -18.49 -4.99 2.57
C GLU A 167 -19.59 -4.55 3.55
N TYR A 168 -19.96 -5.45 4.47
CA TYR A 168 -20.96 -5.13 5.48
C TYR A 168 -20.48 -4.04 6.45
N ILE A 169 -19.25 -4.12 6.95
CA ILE A 169 -18.68 -3.12 7.86
C ILE A 169 -18.61 -1.76 7.17
N GLN A 170 -18.12 -1.69 5.93
CA GLN A 170 -18.04 -0.45 5.17
C GLN A 170 -19.38 0.20 4.91
N GLY A 171 -20.40 -0.60 4.63
CA GLY A 171 -21.77 -0.14 4.44
C GLY A 171 -22.48 0.30 5.73
N ASN A 172 -21.97 -0.11 6.91
CA ASN A 172 -22.68 0.05 8.19
C ASN A 172 -21.82 0.73 9.28
N LEU A 173 -20.83 1.54 8.91
CA LEU A 173 -19.97 2.26 9.86
C LEU A 173 -20.72 3.20 10.81
N ASN A 174 -21.93 3.61 10.45
CA ASN A 174 -22.83 4.41 11.28
C ASN A 174 -23.57 3.60 12.36
N LYS A 175 -23.53 2.28 12.31
CA LYS A 175 -24.24 1.39 13.24
C LYS A 175 -23.30 0.83 14.31
N ARG A 176 -23.89 0.32 15.39
CA ARG A 176 -23.17 -0.46 16.39
C ARG A 176 -22.88 -1.86 15.83
N LEU A 177 -21.64 -2.11 15.46
CA LEU A 177 -21.17 -3.41 14.98
C LEU A 177 -20.70 -4.24 16.19
N THR A 178 -21.29 -5.41 16.37
CA THR A 178 -20.95 -6.34 17.46
C THR A 178 -20.30 -7.61 16.87
N LEU A 179 -19.40 -8.22 17.64
CA LEU A 179 -18.75 -9.48 17.25
C LEU A 179 -19.80 -10.57 16.96
N SER A 180 -20.83 -10.67 17.81
CA SER A 180 -21.91 -11.66 17.63
C SER A 180 -22.71 -11.44 16.35
N GLY A 181 -23.14 -10.20 16.07
CA GLY A 181 -23.93 -9.92 14.87
C GLY A 181 -23.12 -10.10 13.57
N LEU A 182 -21.82 -9.82 13.61
CA LEU A 182 -20.94 -10.06 12.46
C LEU A 182 -20.63 -11.55 12.29
N ALA A 183 -20.51 -12.30 13.37
CA ALA A 183 -20.32 -13.75 13.30
C ALA A 183 -21.56 -14.45 12.72
N GLU A 184 -22.77 -14.02 13.12
CA GLU A 184 -24.04 -14.49 12.54
C GLU A 184 -24.13 -14.18 11.03
N LEU A 185 -23.74 -13.00 10.61
CA LEU A 185 -23.72 -12.61 9.19
C LEU A 185 -22.95 -13.59 8.30
N ILE A 186 -21.89 -14.19 8.82
CA ILE A 186 -21.00 -15.10 8.08
C ILE A 186 -21.20 -16.58 8.43
N ASP A 187 -22.28 -16.91 9.16
CA ASP A 187 -22.62 -18.27 9.61
C ASP A 187 -21.46 -18.93 10.40
N ARG A 188 -20.86 -18.18 11.35
CA ARG A 188 -19.77 -18.64 12.21
C ARG A 188 -20.02 -18.27 13.68
N SER A 189 -19.29 -18.91 14.58
CA SER A 189 -19.36 -18.57 16.01
C SER A 189 -18.62 -17.24 16.31
N PRO A 190 -19.04 -16.51 17.37
CA PRO A 190 -18.29 -15.34 17.85
C PRO A 190 -16.84 -15.68 18.22
N SER A 191 -16.59 -16.88 18.74
CA SER A 191 -15.24 -17.37 19.04
C SER A 191 -14.38 -17.52 17.79
N PHE A 192 -14.94 -18.08 16.70
CA PHE A 192 -14.28 -18.14 15.40
C PHE A 192 -13.87 -16.73 14.93
N LEU A 193 -14.79 -15.79 14.97
CA LEU A 193 -14.53 -14.44 14.50
C LEU A 193 -13.54 -13.71 15.38
N SER A 194 -13.61 -13.87 16.70
CA SER A 194 -12.66 -13.28 17.66
C SER A 194 -11.23 -13.72 17.40
N HIS A 195 -11.03 -14.98 17.01
CA HIS A 195 -9.71 -15.53 16.73
C HIS A 195 -9.22 -15.20 15.32
N ASN A 196 -10.10 -15.34 14.31
CA ASN A 196 -9.69 -15.22 12.91
C ASN A 196 -9.71 -13.78 12.37
N PHE A 197 -10.52 -12.89 12.96
CA PHE A 197 -10.60 -11.50 12.52
C PHE A 197 -9.24 -10.77 12.63
N PRO A 198 -8.52 -10.82 13.78
CA PRO A 198 -7.21 -10.19 13.90
C PRO A 198 -6.16 -10.79 12.95
N LEU A 199 -6.24 -12.10 12.67
CA LEU A 199 -5.33 -12.76 11.74
C LEU A 199 -5.55 -12.30 10.30
N GLU A 200 -6.79 -11.97 9.94
CA GLU A 200 -7.15 -11.55 8.60
C GLU A 200 -6.99 -10.04 8.37
N PHE A 201 -7.45 -9.24 9.34
CA PHE A 201 -7.49 -7.79 9.23
C PHE A 201 -6.33 -7.07 9.93
N GLY A 202 -5.40 -7.83 10.52
CA GLY A 202 -4.20 -7.32 11.19
C GLY A 202 -4.47 -6.64 12.54
N MET A 203 -5.73 -6.55 12.98
CA MET A 203 -6.12 -5.90 14.23
C MET A 203 -7.50 -6.39 14.73
N PRO A 204 -7.80 -6.25 16.04
CA PRO A 204 -9.12 -6.58 16.58
C PRO A 204 -10.25 -5.80 15.93
N LEU A 205 -11.46 -6.41 15.83
CA LEU A 205 -12.64 -5.82 15.21
C LEU A 205 -12.92 -4.37 15.65
N LYS A 206 -12.85 -4.11 16.96
CA LYS A 206 -13.15 -2.78 17.53
C LYS A 206 -12.17 -1.71 17.02
N GLU A 207 -10.91 -2.06 16.90
CA GLU A 207 -9.86 -1.18 16.38
C GLU A 207 -10.00 -0.96 14.88
N TYR A 208 -10.32 -2.02 14.14
CA TYR A 208 -10.60 -1.96 12.70
C TYR A 208 -11.75 -1.01 12.39
N VAL A 209 -12.90 -1.21 13.04
CA VAL A 209 -14.09 -0.35 12.84
C VAL A 209 -13.78 1.12 13.22
N ARG A 210 -13.01 1.33 14.29
CA ARG A 210 -12.57 2.66 14.68
C ARG A 210 -11.69 3.30 13.61
N LYS A 211 -10.71 2.57 13.07
CA LYS A 211 -9.84 3.02 11.99
C LYS A 211 -10.65 3.42 10.77
N GLU A 212 -11.53 2.54 10.29
CA GLU A 212 -12.37 2.80 9.11
C GLU A 212 -13.28 4.03 9.29
N ARG A 213 -13.85 4.22 10.49
CA ARG A 213 -14.61 5.44 10.83
C ARG A 213 -13.74 6.70 10.73
N MET A 214 -12.50 6.66 11.25
CA MET A 214 -11.59 7.80 11.23
C MET A 214 -11.10 8.14 9.82
N GLU A 215 -10.83 7.13 8.99
CA GLU A 215 -10.47 7.32 7.58
C GLU A 215 -11.63 7.95 6.79
N LYS A 216 -12.84 7.41 6.95
CA LYS A 216 -14.04 7.94 6.31
C LYS A 216 -14.36 9.36 6.79
N ALA A 217 -14.16 9.63 8.10
CA ALA A 217 -14.31 10.98 8.66
C ALA A 217 -13.39 12.00 7.99
N ARG A 218 -12.09 11.64 7.86
CA ARG A 218 -11.10 12.48 7.17
C ARG A 218 -11.53 12.82 5.75
N ASN A 219 -12.03 11.83 5.02
CA ASN A 219 -12.48 12.01 3.64
C ASN A 219 -13.72 12.90 3.55
N LEU A 220 -14.68 12.75 4.47
CA LEU A 220 -15.87 13.60 4.54
C LEU A 220 -15.51 15.06 4.85
N LEU A 221 -14.63 15.28 5.81
CA LEU A 221 -14.15 16.63 6.18
C LEU A 221 -13.44 17.32 5.00
N LYS A 222 -12.56 16.59 4.29
CA LYS A 222 -11.89 17.11 3.08
C LYS A 222 -12.87 17.45 1.94
N LYS A 223 -14.02 16.80 1.89
CA LYS A 223 -15.11 17.11 0.95
C LYS A 223 -15.98 18.29 1.39
N GLY A 224 -15.66 18.94 2.50
CA GLY A 224 -16.38 20.12 2.99
C GLY A 224 -17.53 19.83 3.94
N ASN A 225 -17.78 18.57 4.33
CA ASN A 225 -18.82 18.27 5.32
C ASN A 225 -18.52 18.94 6.66
N SER A 226 -19.57 19.37 7.36
CA SER A 226 -19.42 19.90 8.71
C SER A 226 -19.03 18.82 9.71
N ILE A 227 -18.45 19.21 10.85
CA ILE A 227 -18.06 18.28 11.92
C ILE A 227 -19.30 17.55 12.45
N LYS A 228 -20.41 18.25 12.59
CA LYS A 228 -21.69 17.70 13.05
C LYS A 228 -22.27 16.67 12.07
N GLU A 229 -22.29 16.99 10.78
CA GLU A 229 -22.75 16.06 9.74
C GLU A 229 -21.86 14.82 9.67
N THR A 230 -20.53 15.01 9.73
CA THR A 230 -19.56 13.90 9.74
C THR A 230 -19.76 12.99 10.94
N ALA A 231 -19.94 13.54 12.14
CA ALA A 231 -20.21 12.79 13.35
C ALA A 231 -21.51 11.97 13.23
N SER A 232 -22.58 12.61 12.76
CA SER A 232 -23.87 11.96 12.55
C SER A 232 -23.79 10.81 11.52
N GLN A 233 -23.15 11.04 10.36
CA GLN A 233 -23.00 10.03 9.31
C GLN A 233 -22.18 8.81 9.73
N LEU A 234 -21.35 8.93 10.76
CA LEU A 234 -20.51 7.86 11.27
C LEU A 234 -21.00 7.25 12.59
N GLY A 235 -22.20 7.64 13.02
CA GLY A 235 -22.87 7.07 14.20
C GLY A 235 -22.23 7.45 15.53
N PHE A 236 -21.61 8.64 15.60
CA PHE A 236 -21.17 9.21 16.87
C PHE A 236 -22.35 9.86 17.59
N TYR A 237 -22.33 9.75 18.93
CA TYR A 237 -23.38 10.30 19.76
C TYR A 237 -23.53 11.83 19.57
N ASP A 238 -22.37 12.52 19.56
CA ASP A 238 -22.31 13.96 19.31
C ASP A 238 -20.97 14.36 18.65
N GLU A 239 -20.88 15.62 18.22
CA GLU A 239 -19.71 16.19 17.59
C GLU A 239 -18.51 16.38 18.55
N PHE A 240 -18.75 16.46 19.86
CA PHE A 240 -17.69 16.60 20.86
C PHE A 240 -17.01 15.26 21.11
N HIS A 241 -17.80 14.18 21.22
CA HIS A 241 -17.27 12.81 21.30
C HIS A 241 -16.48 12.46 20.04
N PHE A 242 -17.04 12.75 18.86
CA PHE A 242 -16.35 12.58 17.59
C PHE A 242 -15.02 13.35 17.56
N SER A 243 -15.01 14.63 17.89
CA SER A 243 -13.81 15.47 17.81
C SER A 243 -12.69 14.98 18.74
N ARG A 244 -13.02 14.48 19.93
CA ARG A 244 -12.05 13.87 20.85
C ARG A 244 -11.46 12.57 20.27
N GLU A 245 -12.30 11.68 19.73
CA GLU A 245 -11.85 10.44 19.10
C GLU A 245 -11.00 10.70 17.86
N PHE A 246 -11.40 11.67 17.04
CA PHE A 246 -10.68 12.07 15.84
C PHE A 246 -9.29 12.64 16.19
N LYS A 247 -9.22 13.57 17.16
CA LYS A 247 -7.94 14.11 17.63
C LYS A 247 -7.04 13.05 18.24
N ARG A 248 -7.62 12.07 18.99
CA ARG A 248 -6.86 10.96 19.57
C ARG A 248 -6.27 10.04 18.51
N PHE A 249 -6.95 9.92 17.38
CA PHE A 249 -6.53 9.03 16.28
C PHE A 249 -5.52 9.69 15.34
N TRP A 250 -5.79 10.94 14.92
CA TRP A 250 -4.99 11.67 13.93
C TRP A 250 -3.97 12.64 14.55
N GLY A 251 -4.01 12.87 15.87
CA GLY A 251 -3.17 13.86 16.55
C GLY A 251 -3.67 15.29 16.40
N GLU A 252 -4.57 15.57 15.46
CA GLU A 252 -5.09 16.91 15.12
C GLU A 252 -6.61 16.97 15.16
N SER A 253 -7.14 18.20 15.40
CA SER A 253 -8.58 18.40 15.45
C SER A 253 -9.23 18.28 14.06
N PRO A 254 -10.53 17.84 13.97
CA PRO A 254 -11.25 17.74 12.71
C PRO A 254 -11.30 19.06 11.90
N SER A 255 -11.28 20.21 12.58
CA SER A 255 -11.31 21.53 11.94
C SER A 255 -10.12 21.82 11.04
N ARG A 256 -8.97 21.16 11.28
CA ARG A 256 -7.77 21.32 10.45
C ARG A 256 -7.82 20.52 9.13
N PHE A 257 -8.80 19.63 8.99
CA PHE A 257 -8.96 18.78 7.80
C PHE A 257 -10.04 19.31 6.85
N LYS A 258 -10.68 20.42 7.20
CA LYS A 258 -11.59 21.13 6.29
C LYS A 258 -10.78 21.93 5.26
N PRO A 259 -11.30 22.08 4.02
CA PRO A 259 -10.72 22.96 3.03
C PRO A 259 -10.74 24.43 3.49
#